data_142dfec86196e2a9184edc38595bc260
#
_entry.id   142dfec86196e2a9184edc38595bc260
#
_cell.length_a   1.000
_cell.length_b   1.000
_cell.length_c   1.000
_cell.angle_alpha   90.00
_cell.angle_beta   90.00
_cell.angle_gamma   90.00
#
_symmetry.space_group_name_H-M   'P 1'
#
loop_
_entity.id
_entity.type
_entity.pdbx_description
1 polymer ?
#
loop_
_entity_poly.entity_id
_entity_poly.type
_entity_poly.pdbx_seq_one_letter_code
_entity_poly.pdbx_strand_id
1 'polypeptide(L)'
;LGVTVVMFRQVPGGFIPTQDKTYLIGSIRLPEGATLDRTEDLARRVSDLAMETEGVSHAAAFVGFNALQGTNTPNVGTVFILFDDFDVRDRTALEIADDINARLGELKEGFAISFMPPPVFGLGAGSGYSLYIQDRRGDGYGALQQATDSLAMALSQTPGLGFPITSYQANVPQLDAEVDRLQAKAQGVRLDELFGTLQLYFGAQYINDFNLFGRTYQVRAQADAPFRDEPSDLDSLYVRNAAGEMVPLNTMVSLTPSFGPDPVIRYNGYPAADLIGQSDPAMLSSTETLDTVTAVAAKALPPGMQIQWTDLSFQQVNQGSAALVVFPVALLLVFLVLAALYESWVMPLAVILIVPMCLLAAMLGVWWTGGDANIFVQVGLVVLMGLACKNAILIVEFARELEMHGMETVKAALEASRLRLRPIIMTSVAFIAGVLPLVLAAGAGSEVRNAMGITVFTGMLGVTLFGLLLTPVFYVALRKLAGTSLAVEPTAHAEEKNHA
;
A
#
# COMPACT_ATOMS: atom_id res chain seq x y z
N LEU A 1 2.45 17.26 27.36
CA LEU A 1 1.87 17.71 26.08
C LEU A 1 2.94 18.17 25.10
N GLY A 2 3.79 19.17 25.45
CA GLY A 2 4.83 19.66 24.54
C GLY A 2 5.78 18.55 24.05
N VAL A 3 6.27 17.71 24.95
CA VAL A 3 7.12 16.56 24.60
C VAL A 3 6.39 15.56 23.70
N THR A 4 5.10 15.29 23.96
CA THR A 4 4.28 14.42 23.13
C THR A 4 4.18 14.94 21.69
N VAL A 5 3.92 16.24 21.52
CA VAL A 5 3.86 16.88 20.18
C VAL A 5 5.23 16.81 19.47
N VAL A 6 6.34 17.00 20.20
CA VAL A 6 7.68 16.87 19.62
C VAL A 6 7.93 15.44 19.14
N MET A 7 7.55 14.44 19.93
CA MET A 7 7.71 13.02 19.55
C MET A 7 6.89 12.67 18.30
N PHE A 8 5.65 13.16 18.18
CA PHE A 8 4.85 12.96 16.97
C PHE A 8 5.47 13.59 15.71
N ARG A 9 6.31 14.61 15.87
CA ARG A 9 7.04 15.22 14.74
C ARG A 9 8.36 14.50 14.41
N GLN A 10 8.92 13.79 15.37
CA GLN A 10 10.17 13.05 15.16
C GLN A 10 9.97 11.66 14.56
N VAL A 11 8.80 11.04 14.79
CA VAL A 11 8.46 9.77 14.18
C VAL A 11 8.02 10.03 12.74
N PRO A 12 8.68 9.42 11.74
CA PRO A 12 8.34 9.63 10.35
C PRO A 12 6.90 9.16 10.05
N GLY A 13 6.23 9.89 9.17
CA GLY A 13 4.88 9.54 8.73
C GLY A 13 4.90 8.33 7.80
N GLY A 14 4.04 7.35 8.05
CA GLY A 14 3.87 6.17 7.22
C GLY A 14 2.41 5.88 6.90
N PHE A 15 2.17 5.00 5.93
CA PHE A 15 0.83 4.54 5.60
C PHE A 15 0.65 3.06 5.91
N ILE A 16 1.12 2.18 5.04
CA ILE A 16 1.17 0.73 5.28
C ILE A 16 2.63 0.31 5.12
N PRO A 17 3.23 -0.35 6.11
CA PRO A 17 4.61 -0.77 6.03
C PRO A 17 4.79 -1.80 4.91
N THR A 18 5.95 -1.77 4.26
CA THR A 18 6.38 -2.81 3.34
C THR A 18 6.42 -4.15 4.06
N GLN A 19 5.91 -5.19 3.45
CA GLN A 19 5.79 -6.52 4.06
C GLN A 19 6.66 -7.53 3.34
N ASP A 20 7.38 -8.33 4.11
CA ASP A 20 7.99 -9.53 3.60
C ASP A 20 6.91 -10.61 3.43
N LYS A 21 6.61 -10.96 2.17
CA LYS A 21 5.58 -11.93 1.79
C LYS A 21 6.15 -13.23 1.24
N THR A 22 7.42 -13.50 1.49
CA THR A 22 8.14 -14.70 1.00
C THR A 22 8.31 -14.77 -0.52
N TYR A 23 8.10 -13.66 -1.23
CA TYR A 23 8.38 -13.61 -2.66
C TYR A 23 8.65 -12.19 -3.16
N LEU A 24 9.35 -12.10 -4.30
CA LEU A 24 9.49 -10.88 -5.11
C LEU A 24 8.80 -11.05 -6.45
N ILE A 25 8.50 -9.92 -7.08
CA ILE A 25 8.04 -9.86 -8.46
C ILE A 25 9.19 -9.28 -9.29
N GLY A 26 9.73 -10.10 -10.21
CA GLY A 26 10.69 -9.68 -11.21
C GLY A 26 9.95 -9.23 -12.47
N SER A 27 10.27 -8.05 -12.98
CA SER A 27 9.82 -7.56 -14.28
C SER A 27 10.97 -7.57 -15.26
N ILE A 28 10.75 -8.16 -16.41
CA ILE A 28 11.72 -8.25 -17.50
C ILE A 28 11.16 -7.51 -18.70
N ARG A 29 11.99 -6.74 -19.36
CA ARG A 29 11.62 -6.02 -20.57
C ARG A 29 12.78 -5.97 -21.56
N LEU A 30 12.52 -6.44 -22.76
CA LEU A 30 13.42 -6.29 -23.91
C LEU A 30 13.03 -5.08 -24.74
N PRO A 31 13.91 -4.63 -25.64
CA PRO A 31 13.57 -3.61 -26.63
C PRO A 31 12.31 -3.99 -27.41
N GLU A 32 11.57 -2.98 -27.82
CA GLU A 32 10.34 -3.16 -28.59
C GLU A 32 10.62 -3.91 -29.90
N GLY A 33 9.70 -4.82 -30.25
CA GLY A 33 9.86 -5.72 -31.39
C GLY A 33 10.67 -7.00 -31.08
N ALA A 34 11.13 -7.19 -29.84
CA ALA A 34 11.77 -8.47 -29.48
C ALA A 34 10.75 -9.63 -29.48
N THR A 35 11.22 -10.78 -29.96
CA THR A 35 10.42 -12.00 -30.03
C THR A 35 10.24 -12.64 -28.66
N LEU A 36 9.22 -13.50 -28.55
CA LEU A 36 8.94 -14.25 -27.31
C LEU A 36 10.13 -15.15 -26.93
N ASP A 37 10.81 -15.77 -27.90
CA ASP A 37 11.97 -16.65 -27.66
C ASP A 37 13.12 -15.88 -26.99
N ARG A 38 13.41 -14.66 -27.46
CA ARG A 38 14.43 -13.80 -26.82
C ARG A 38 14.04 -13.42 -25.38
N THR A 39 12.75 -13.20 -25.15
CA THR A 39 12.24 -12.92 -23.81
C THR A 39 12.34 -14.16 -22.93
N GLU A 40 12.11 -15.36 -23.46
CA GLU A 40 12.29 -16.61 -22.75
C GLU A 40 13.74 -16.83 -22.34
N ASP A 41 14.70 -16.60 -23.24
CA ASP A 41 16.12 -16.73 -22.95
C ASP A 41 16.55 -15.79 -21.79
N LEU A 42 16.09 -14.53 -21.82
CA LEU A 42 16.37 -13.60 -20.72
C LEU A 42 15.66 -14.02 -19.43
N ALA A 43 14.41 -14.49 -19.51
CA ALA A 43 13.66 -14.95 -18.35
C ALA A 43 14.31 -16.16 -17.67
N ARG A 44 14.87 -17.10 -18.44
CA ARG A 44 15.66 -18.22 -17.92
C ARG A 44 16.88 -17.72 -17.18
N ARG A 45 17.66 -16.81 -17.77
CA ARG A 45 18.86 -16.23 -17.12
C ARG A 45 18.52 -15.48 -15.84
N VAL A 46 17.43 -14.69 -15.83
CA VAL A 46 16.95 -14.02 -14.62
C VAL A 46 16.54 -15.03 -13.55
N SER A 47 15.87 -16.11 -13.94
CA SER A 47 15.50 -17.19 -13.03
C SER A 47 16.70 -17.89 -12.44
N ASP A 48 17.71 -18.19 -13.26
CA ASP A 48 18.96 -18.83 -12.82
C ASP A 48 19.72 -17.93 -11.84
N LEU A 49 19.89 -16.63 -12.16
CA LEU A 49 20.52 -15.67 -11.26
C LEU A 49 19.77 -15.53 -9.92
N ALA A 50 18.44 -15.57 -9.96
CA ALA A 50 17.64 -15.53 -8.75
C ALA A 50 17.84 -16.80 -7.90
N MET A 51 17.84 -17.97 -8.54
CA MET A 51 18.05 -19.26 -7.87
C MET A 51 19.45 -19.43 -7.26
N GLU A 52 20.46 -18.73 -7.79
CA GLU A 52 21.81 -18.69 -7.21
C GLU A 52 21.93 -17.79 -5.99
N THR A 53 20.90 -16.96 -5.71
CA THR A 53 20.90 -16.04 -4.59
C THR A 53 20.45 -16.74 -3.31
N GLU A 54 21.24 -16.60 -2.24
CA GLU A 54 20.95 -17.19 -0.93
C GLU A 54 19.61 -16.74 -0.37
N GLY A 55 18.77 -17.68 0.05
CA GLY A 55 17.43 -17.45 0.56
C GLY A 55 16.32 -17.54 -0.49
N VAL A 56 16.66 -17.88 -1.75
CA VAL A 56 15.70 -18.12 -2.82
C VAL A 56 15.48 -19.63 -3.00
N SER A 57 14.23 -20.08 -2.90
CA SER A 57 13.87 -21.50 -3.06
C SER A 57 13.44 -21.84 -4.48
N HIS A 58 12.68 -20.98 -5.14
CA HIS A 58 12.11 -21.22 -6.46
C HIS A 58 11.99 -19.93 -7.28
N ALA A 59 12.03 -20.07 -8.60
CA ALA A 59 11.70 -19.01 -9.54
C ALA A 59 10.69 -19.54 -10.56
N ALA A 60 9.60 -18.80 -10.79
CA ALA A 60 8.57 -19.13 -11.76
C ALA A 60 8.43 -18.00 -12.77
N ALA A 61 8.84 -18.25 -14.03
CA ALA A 61 8.80 -17.26 -15.10
C ALA A 61 7.52 -17.39 -15.94
N PHE A 62 6.88 -16.26 -16.21
CA PHE A 62 5.75 -16.11 -17.13
C PHE A 62 6.20 -15.21 -18.29
N VAL A 63 6.64 -15.85 -19.36
CA VAL A 63 7.14 -15.18 -20.55
C VAL A 63 5.99 -14.63 -21.37
N GLY A 64 6.11 -13.39 -21.83
CA GLY A 64 5.05 -12.69 -22.56
C GLY A 64 3.93 -12.14 -21.68
N PHE A 65 4.04 -12.19 -20.35
CA PHE A 65 3.07 -11.66 -19.41
C PHE A 65 3.65 -10.49 -18.61
N ASN A 66 2.98 -9.36 -18.66
CA ASN A 66 3.26 -8.16 -17.86
C ASN A 66 2.36 -8.13 -16.62
N ALA A 67 2.87 -8.53 -15.47
CA ALA A 67 2.09 -8.53 -14.22
C ALA A 67 1.75 -7.12 -13.72
N LEU A 68 2.50 -6.08 -14.10
CA LEU A 68 2.24 -4.69 -13.71
C LEU A 68 0.97 -4.15 -14.33
N GLN A 69 0.68 -4.56 -15.57
CA GLN A 69 -0.49 -4.11 -16.34
C GLN A 69 -1.57 -5.17 -16.52
N GLY A 70 -1.27 -6.44 -16.25
CA GLY A 70 -2.16 -7.55 -16.57
C GLY A 70 -2.34 -7.80 -18.08
N THR A 71 -1.35 -7.43 -18.90
CA THR A 71 -1.38 -7.54 -20.37
C THR A 71 -0.38 -8.58 -20.87
N ASN A 72 -0.58 -9.04 -22.10
CA ASN A 72 0.36 -9.94 -22.77
C ASN A 72 1.08 -9.21 -23.90
N THR A 73 2.41 -9.16 -23.81
CA THR A 73 3.29 -8.58 -24.83
C THR A 73 4.53 -9.44 -24.99
N PRO A 74 5.01 -9.73 -26.22
CA PRO A 74 6.08 -10.72 -26.44
C PRO A 74 7.43 -10.32 -25.85
N ASN A 75 7.71 -9.02 -25.71
CA ASN A 75 8.98 -8.47 -25.23
C ASN A 75 9.03 -8.26 -23.71
N VAL A 76 8.02 -8.70 -22.97
CA VAL A 76 7.92 -8.55 -21.51
C VAL A 76 7.77 -9.92 -20.84
N GLY A 77 8.32 -10.06 -19.64
CA GLY A 77 8.16 -11.25 -18.81
C GLY A 77 8.03 -10.87 -17.34
N THR A 78 7.40 -11.74 -16.58
CA THR A 78 7.30 -11.63 -15.12
C THR A 78 7.90 -12.87 -14.49
N VAL A 79 8.74 -12.70 -13.48
CA VAL A 79 9.31 -13.80 -12.70
C VAL A 79 8.88 -13.65 -11.25
N PHE A 80 8.19 -14.65 -10.73
CA PHE A 80 7.91 -14.74 -9.30
C PHE A 80 9.07 -15.47 -8.64
N ILE A 81 9.78 -14.81 -7.75
CA ILE A 81 10.95 -15.31 -7.04
C ILE A 81 10.50 -15.62 -5.61
N LEU A 82 10.43 -16.91 -5.28
CA LEU A 82 9.94 -17.38 -4.00
C LEU A 82 11.14 -17.64 -3.08
N PHE A 83 10.99 -17.28 -1.83
CA PHE A 83 12.03 -17.44 -0.80
C PHE A 83 11.89 -18.74 -0.03
N ASP A 84 12.97 -19.10 0.63
CA ASP A 84 12.95 -20.10 1.68
C ASP A 84 12.05 -19.65 2.84
N ASP A 85 11.58 -20.59 3.66
CA ASP A 85 10.78 -20.30 4.84
C ASP A 85 11.55 -19.43 5.83
N PHE A 86 10.84 -18.62 6.60
CA PHE A 86 11.43 -17.70 7.60
C PHE A 86 12.31 -18.40 8.65
N ASP A 87 12.07 -19.67 8.91
CA ASP A 87 12.86 -20.47 9.86
C ASP A 87 14.20 -20.95 9.28
N VAL A 88 14.37 -20.85 7.97
CA VAL A 88 15.56 -21.34 7.23
C VAL A 88 16.44 -20.20 6.78
N ARG A 89 15.86 -19.04 6.41
CA ARG A 89 16.63 -17.90 5.90
C ARG A 89 16.92 -16.88 6.99
N ASP A 90 18.15 -16.39 7.01
CA ASP A 90 18.55 -15.29 7.91
C ASP A 90 18.44 -13.90 7.28
N ARG A 91 18.26 -13.85 5.92
CA ARG A 91 18.18 -12.60 5.13
C ARG A 91 16.75 -12.11 4.99
N THR A 92 16.58 -10.79 5.04
CA THR A 92 15.29 -10.13 4.77
C THR A 92 14.98 -10.10 3.27
N ALA A 93 13.70 -9.95 2.93
CA ALA A 93 13.28 -9.80 1.52
C ALA A 93 13.94 -8.61 0.83
N LEU A 94 14.21 -7.52 1.56
CA LEU A 94 14.87 -6.33 1.01
C LEU A 94 16.32 -6.61 0.67
N GLU A 95 17.08 -7.26 1.55
CA GLU A 95 18.48 -7.65 1.30
C GLU A 95 18.61 -8.62 0.13
N ILE A 96 17.66 -9.55 -0.03
CA ILE A 96 17.61 -10.46 -1.18
C ILE A 96 17.29 -9.69 -2.47
N ALA A 97 16.33 -8.74 -2.41
CA ALA A 97 15.97 -7.92 -3.55
C ALA A 97 17.16 -7.05 -4.03
N ASP A 98 17.90 -6.47 -3.10
CA ASP A 98 19.09 -5.64 -3.42
C ASP A 98 20.19 -6.47 -4.08
N ASP A 99 20.47 -7.68 -3.58
CA ASP A 99 21.45 -8.59 -4.16
C ASP A 99 21.05 -9.04 -5.57
N ILE A 100 19.78 -9.44 -5.74
CA ILE A 100 19.25 -9.80 -7.06
C ILE A 100 19.34 -8.59 -8.02
N ASN A 101 18.92 -7.41 -7.61
CA ASN A 101 18.94 -6.22 -8.45
C ASN A 101 20.35 -5.79 -8.84
N ALA A 102 21.34 -5.96 -7.97
CA ALA A 102 22.74 -5.71 -8.30
C ALA A 102 23.21 -6.61 -9.46
N ARG A 103 22.87 -7.89 -9.44
CA ARG A 103 23.19 -8.85 -10.50
C ARG A 103 22.38 -8.62 -11.79
N LEU A 104 21.08 -8.29 -11.65
CA LEU A 104 20.23 -7.97 -12.79
C LEU A 104 20.71 -6.72 -13.56
N GLY A 105 21.30 -5.76 -12.86
CA GLY A 105 21.91 -4.56 -13.46
C GLY A 105 23.09 -4.85 -14.40
N GLU A 106 23.70 -6.03 -14.34
CA GLU A 106 24.78 -6.45 -15.23
C GLU A 106 24.29 -6.99 -16.59
N LEU A 107 22.98 -7.31 -16.69
CA LEU A 107 22.39 -7.82 -17.93
C LEU A 107 22.31 -6.71 -18.98
N LYS A 108 22.77 -7.01 -20.20
CA LYS A 108 22.85 -6.06 -21.32
C LYS A 108 21.79 -6.29 -22.40
N GLU A 109 21.13 -7.43 -22.37
CA GLU A 109 20.17 -7.84 -23.40
C GLU A 109 18.80 -7.16 -23.26
N GLY A 110 18.48 -6.75 -22.05
CA GLY A 110 17.21 -6.09 -21.69
C GLY A 110 17.27 -5.49 -20.30
N PHE A 111 16.19 -4.88 -19.91
CA PHE A 111 16.00 -4.37 -18.56
C PHE A 111 15.33 -5.44 -17.69
N ALA A 112 15.88 -5.68 -16.51
CA ALA A 112 15.28 -6.57 -15.52
C ALA A 112 15.43 -5.95 -14.13
N ILE A 113 14.37 -6.03 -13.32
CA ILE A 113 14.35 -5.52 -11.94
C ILE A 113 13.42 -6.38 -11.10
N SER A 114 13.76 -6.57 -9.84
CA SER A 114 12.90 -7.22 -8.85
C SER A 114 12.43 -6.20 -7.80
N PHE A 115 11.20 -6.37 -7.32
CA PHE A 115 10.60 -5.50 -6.33
C PHE A 115 9.65 -6.27 -5.42
N MET A 116 9.39 -5.69 -4.24
CA MET A 116 8.47 -6.24 -3.26
C MET A 116 7.04 -6.20 -3.78
N PRO A 117 6.23 -7.24 -3.51
CA PRO A 117 4.81 -7.21 -3.83
C PRO A 117 4.07 -6.11 -3.06
N PRO A 118 2.90 -5.67 -3.54
CA PRO A 118 2.12 -4.67 -2.83
C PRO A 118 1.70 -5.18 -1.45
N PRO A 119 1.70 -4.32 -0.41
CA PRO A 119 1.29 -4.72 0.95
C PRO A 119 -0.15 -5.24 1.00
N VAL A 120 -1.03 -4.67 0.17
CA VAL A 120 -2.43 -5.10 0.04
C VAL A 120 -2.67 -5.58 -1.38
N PHE A 121 -3.09 -6.84 -1.52
CA PHE A 121 -3.42 -7.40 -2.84
C PHE A 121 -4.57 -6.63 -3.49
N GLY A 122 -4.41 -6.29 -4.78
CA GLY A 122 -5.38 -5.52 -5.55
C GLY A 122 -5.28 -4.00 -5.40
N LEU A 123 -4.37 -3.49 -4.56
CA LEU A 123 -4.07 -2.06 -4.44
C LEU A 123 -2.66 -1.75 -4.93
N GLY A 124 -2.42 -1.95 -6.21
CA GLY A 124 -1.14 -1.73 -6.89
C GLY A 124 -0.44 -3.02 -7.29
N ALA A 125 0.59 -2.88 -8.10
CA ALA A 125 1.39 -3.98 -8.63
C ALA A 125 2.66 -4.25 -7.80
N GLY A 126 3.14 -3.26 -7.02
CA GLY A 126 4.33 -3.36 -6.18
C GLY A 126 4.24 -2.48 -4.94
N SER A 127 5.23 -2.60 -4.06
CA SER A 127 5.43 -1.66 -2.95
C SER A 127 6.05 -0.35 -3.47
N GLY A 128 5.91 0.75 -2.69
CA GLY A 128 6.42 2.05 -3.06
C GLY A 128 5.31 3.01 -3.50
N TYR A 129 5.62 3.93 -4.43
CA TYR A 129 4.64 4.89 -4.93
C TYR A 129 4.19 4.54 -6.35
N SER A 130 2.91 4.84 -6.64
CA SER A 130 2.29 4.64 -7.96
C SER A 130 1.55 5.90 -8.38
N LEU A 131 1.75 6.33 -9.61
CA LEU A 131 1.07 7.48 -10.18
C LEU A 131 0.83 7.32 -11.68
N TYR A 132 -0.08 8.13 -12.22
CA TYR A 132 -0.25 8.35 -13.65
C TYR A 132 0.13 9.79 -14.00
N ILE A 133 0.83 9.97 -15.11
CA ILE A 133 1.06 11.27 -15.76
C ILE A 133 -0.04 11.44 -16.79
N GLN A 134 -0.91 12.42 -16.61
CA GLN A 134 -2.04 12.70 -17.52
C GLN A 134 -1.69 13.83 -18.50
N ASP A 135 -1.97 13.59 -19.78
CA ASP A 135 -2.00 14.66 -20.79
C ASP A 135 -3.42 15.26 -20.84
N ARG A 136 -3.59 16.43 -20.23
CA ARG A 136 -4.88 17.14 -20.19
C ARG A 136 -5.09 18.11 -21.34
N ARG A 137 -4.03 18.41 -22.09
CA ARG A 137 -4.11 19.32 -23.24
C ARG A 137 -4.31 18.59 -24.56
N GLY A 138 -3.97 17.30 -24.60
CA GLY A 138 -3.99 16.52 -25.83
C GLY A 138 -2.77 16.80 -26.70
N ASP A 139 -1.60 17.02 -26.06
CA ASP A 139 -0.33 17.28 -26.76
C ASP A 139 0.20 16.03 -27.50
N GLY A 140 -0.42 14.86 -27.23
CA GLY A 140 -0.21 13.61 -27.94
C GLY A 140 0.75 12.63 -27.26
N TYR A 141 0.76 11.39 -27.77
CA TYR A 141 1.45 10.26 -27.14
C TYR A 141 2.97 10.45 -27.05
N GLY A 142 3.60 11.07 -28.07
CA GLY A 142 5.04 11.36 -28.07
C GLY A 142 5.44 12.41 -27.02
N ALA A 143 4.61 13.45 -26.83
CA ALA A 143 4.84 14.45 -25.79
C ALA A 143 4.68 13.85 -24.39
N LEU A 144 3.70 12.95 -24.22
CA LEU A 144 3.49 12.21 -22.97
C LEU A 144 4.69 11.30 -22.65
N GLN A 145 5.27 10.62 -23.66
CA GLN A 145 6.50 9.83 -23.49
C GLN A 145 7.66 10.70 -23.00
N GLN A 146 7.92 11.81 -23.68
CA GLN A 146 9.02 12.72 -23.30
C GLN A 146 8.86 13.27 -21.88
N ALA A 147 7.63 13.61 -21.48
CA ALA A 147 7.35 14.05 -20.12
C ALA A 147 7.56 12.94 -19.08
N THR A 148 7.15 11.71 -19.42
CA THR A 148 7.36 10.54 -18.58
C THR A 148 8.83 10.24 -18.36
N ASP A 149 9.62 10.24 -19.45
CA ASP A 149 11.06 10.02 -19.40
C ASP A 149 11.78 11.13 -18.62
N SER A 150 11.37 12.38 -18.81
CA SER A 150 11.93 13.52 -18.09
C SER A 150 11.66 13.44 -16.59
N LEU A 151 10.44 13.06 -16.20
CA LEU A 151 10.09 12.87 -14.80
C LEU A 151 10.82 11.66 -14.21
N ALA A 152 10.89 10.54 -14.92
CA ALA A 152 11.59 9.35 -14.48
C ALA A 152 13.08 9.64 -14.23
N MET A 153 13.73 10.38 -15.14
CA MET A 153 15.11 10.81 -14.97
C MET A 153 15.29 11.76 -13.78
N ALA A 154 14.41 12.73 -13.60
CA ALA A 154 14.47 13.65 -12.48
C ALA A 154 14.29 12.93 -11.12
N LEU A 155 13.39 11.96 -11.05
CA LEU A 155 13.17 11.14 -9.85
C LEU A 155 14.37 10.24 -9.55
N SER A 156 14.96 9.61 -10.56
CA SER A 156 16.15 8.74 -10.38
C SER A 156 17.38 9.49 -9.87
N GLN A 157 17.46 10.79 -10.12
CA GLN A 157 18.53 11.67 -9.62
C GLN A 157 18.24 12.24 -8.23
N THR A 158 17.06 11.98 -7.68
CA THR A 158 16.65 12.48 -6.36
C THR A 158 17.11 11.51 -5.26
N PRO A 159 17.90 11.97 -4.28
CA PRO A 159 18.37 11.10 -3.21
C PRO A 159 17.21 10.44 -2.46
N GLY A 160 17.34 9.15 -2.17
CA GLY A 160 16.33 8.35 -1.50
C GLY A 160 15.20 7.82 -2.39
N LEU A 161 15.16 8.17 -3.68
CA LEU A 161 14.27 7.57 -4.65
C LEU A 161 15.04 6.61 -5.57
N GLY A 162 14.49 5.41 -5.75
CA GLY A 162 14.98 4.44 -6.71
C GLY A 162 14.58 4.81 -8.15
N PHE A 163 15.16 4.11 -9.13
CA PHE A 163 14.80 4.29 -10.54
C PHE A 163 13.32 3.89 -10.75
N PRO A 164 12.47 4.83 -11.23
CA PRO A 164 11.08 4.51 -11.46
C PRO A 164 10.89 3.73 -12.77
N ILE A 165 9.89 2.86 -12.78
CA ILE A 165 9.52 2.00 -13.91
C ILE A 165 8.25 2.57 -14.53
N THR A 166 8.22 2.64 -15.86
CA THR A 166 7.01 2.87 -16.64
C THR A 166 6.82 1.74 -17.63
N SER A 167 5.58 1.35 -17.85
CA SER A 167 5.23 0.41 -18.91
C SER A 167 4.79 1.12 -20.19
N TYR A 168 4.61 2.44 -20.14
CA TYR A 168 4.17 3.24 -21.26
C TYR A 168 5.26 3.39 -22.33
N GLN A 169 4.88 3.11 -23.58
CA GLN A 169 5.71 3.29 -24.76
C GLN A 169 4.88 3.89 -25.88
N ALA A 170 5.36 4.99 -26.49
CA ALA A 170 4.68 5.67 -27.59
C ALA A 170 5.22 5.26 -28.98
N ASN A 171 6.41 4.67 -29.06
CA ASN A 171 7.11 4.38 -30.30
C ASN A 171 7.28 2.87 -30.53
N VAL A 172 6.21 2.10 -30.31
CA VAL A 172 6.24 0.68 -30.60
C VAL A 172 6.10 0.46 -32.11
N PRO A 173 6.99 -0.31 -32.75
CA PRO A 173 6.85 -0.65 -34.16
C PRO A 173 5.55 -1.43 -34.41
N GLN A 174 4.76 -0.97 -35.35
CA GLN A 174 3.45 -1.53 -35.71
C GLN A 174 3.34 -1.65 -37.23
N LEU A 175 2.45 -2.51 -37.68
CA LEU A 175 1.99 -2.56 -39.05
C LEU A 175 0.56 -2.03 -39.10
N ASP A 176 0.35 -0.95 -39.83
CA ASP A 176 -1.00 -0.44 -40.09
C ASP A 176 -1.60 -1.17 -41.30
N ALA A 177 -2.73 -1.83 -41.08
CA ALA A 177 -3.45 -2.58 -42.10
C ALA A 177 -4.60 -1.71 -42.65
N GLU A 178 -4.35 -1.02 -43.74
CA GLU A 178 -5.37 -0.22 -44.43
C GLU A 178 -6.22 -1.13 -45.34
N VAL A 179 -7.55 -1.14 -45.11
CA VAL A 179 -8.50 -1.93 -45.87
C VAL A 179 -9.27 -1.06 -46.83
N ASP A 180 -9.09 -1.31 -48.15
CA ASP A 180 -9.92 -0.70 -49.18
C ASP A 180 -11.34 -1.37 -49.20
N ARG A 181 -12.27 -0.72 -48.50
CA ARG A 181 -13.63 -1.20 -48.36
C ARG A 181 -14.40 -1.12 -49.67
N LEU A 182 -14.05 -0.20 -50.57
CA LEU A 182 -14.71 -0.10 -51.88
C LEU A 182 -14.29 -1.25 -52.78
N GLN A 183 -13.01 -1.55 -52.80
CA GLN A 183 -12.45 -2.68 -53.55
C GLN A 183 -12.99 -4.01 -53.03
N ALA A 184 -13.05 -4.19 -51.69
CA ALA A 184 -13.66 -5.39 -51.09
C ALA A 184 -15.12 -5.57 -51.54
N LYS A 185 -15.90 -4.51 -51.51
CA LYS A 185 -17.28 -4.53 -51.98
C LYS A 185 -17.39 -4.80 -53.48
N ALA A 186 -16.53 -4.20 -54.33
CA ALA A 186 -16.52 -4.43 -55.78
C ALA A 186 -16.17 -5.87 -56.14
N GLN A 187 -15.31 -6.55 -55.36
CA GLN A 187 -14.97 -7.96 -55.53
C GLN A 187 -15.98 -8.93 -54.87
N GLY A 188 -17.03 -8.39 -54.25
CA GLY A 188 -18.06 -9.19 -53.57
C GLY A 188 -17.58 -9.82 -52.26
N VAL A 189 -16.53 -9.29 -51.65
CA VAL A 189 -16.01 -9.76 -50.35
C VAL A 189 -16.74 -9.03 -49.23
N ARG A 190 -17.24 -9.79 -48.26
CA ARG A 190 -17.83 -9.26 -47.02
C ARG A 190 -16.74 -8.83 -46.08
N LEU A 191 -16.90 -7.68 -45.41
CA LEU A 191 -15.89 -7.16 -44.49
C LEU A 191 -15.68 -8.06 -43.24
N ASP A 192 -16.76 -8.73 -42.79
CA ASP A 192 -16.67 -9.68 -41.69
C ASP A 192 -15.80 -10.92 -42.02
N GLU A 193 -15.93 -11.43 -43.26
CA GLU A 193 -15.06 -12.53 -43.76
C GLU A 193 -13.61 -12.05 -43.91
N LEU A 194 -13.40 -10.84 -44.41
CA LEU A 194 -12.07 -10.26 -44.57
C LEU A 194 -11.37 -10.09 -43.18
N PHE A 195 -12.04 -9.44 -42.22
CA PHE A 195 -11.50 -9.27 -40.89
C PHE A 195 -11.38 -10.60 -40.14
N GLY A 196 -12.32 -11.53 -40.32
CA GLY A 196 -12.22 -12.87 -39.75
C GLY A 196 -11.04 -13.66 -40.28
N THR A 197 -10.69 -13.50 -41.57
CA THR A 197 -9.49 -14.09 -42.16
C THR A 197 -8.24 -13.50 -41.57
N LEU A 198 -8.12 -12.16 -41.50
CA LEU A 198 -6.98 -11.49 -40.86
C LEU A 198 -6.81 -11.92 -39.41
N GLN A 199 -7.92 -12.00 -38.63
CA GLN A 199 -7.91 -12.46 -37.25
C GLN A 199 -7.44 -13.92 -37.15
N LEU A 200 -7.93 -14.80 -38.01
CA LEU A 200 -7.54 -16.21 -38.00
C LEU A 200 -6.05 -16.39 -38.25
N TYR A 201 -5.51 -15.71 -39.26
CA TYR A 201 -4.09 -15.89 -39.63
C TYR A 201 -3.15 -15.18 -38.70
N PHE A 202 -3.40 -13.92 -38.35
CA PHE A 202 -2.47 -13.08 -37.60
C PHE A 202 -2.83 -12.92 -36.12
N GLY A 203 -4.13 -12.94 -35.76
CA GLY A 203 -4.62 -12.60 -34.42
C GLY A 203 -4.97 -13.76 -33.51
N ALA A 204 -4.90 -15.00 -33.98
CA ALA A 204 -5.40 -16.20 -33.30
C ALA A 204 -6.90 -16.17 -32.97
N GLN A 205 -7.69 -16.97 -33.69
CA GLN A 205 -9.12 -17.12 -33.48
C GLN A 205 -9.39 -18.16 -32.39
N TYR A 206 -10.20 -17.80 -31.40
CA TYR A 206 -10.76 -18.77 -30.47
C TYR A 206 -11.79 -19.66 -31.16
N ILE A 207 -11.63 -20.98 -31.03
CA ILE A 207 -12.50 -21.98 -31.65
C ILE A 207 -13.43 -22.60 -30.62
N ASN A 208 -12.88 -23.16 -29.53
CA ASN A 208 -13.64 -23.85 -28.49
C ASN A 208 -12.79 -24.10 -27.23
N ASP A 209 -13.44 -24.62 -26.19
CA ASP A 209 -12.78 -25.12 -24.99
C ASP A 209 -12.89 -26.65 -24.91
N PHE A 210 -11.91 -27.28 -24.26
CA PHE A 210 -12.00 -28.67 -23.84
C PHE A 210 -11.45 -28.85 -22.41
N ASN A 211 -12.02 -29.83 -21.70
CA ASN A 211 -11.61 -30.16 -20.33
C ASN A 211 -10.69 -31.37 -20.33
N LEU A 212 -9.50 -31.21 -19.73
CA LEU A 212 -8.53 -32.30 -19.57
C LEU A 212 -7.82 -32.12 -18.23
N PHE A 213 -7.60 -33.22 -17.50
CA PHE A 213 -6.92 -33.22 -16.20
C PHE A 213 -7.47 -32.22 -15.17
N GLY A 214 -8.79 -32.01 -15.16
CA GLY A 214 -9.47 -31.08 -14.26
C GLY A 214 -9.26 -29.60 -14.57
N ARG A 215 -8.72 -29.28 -15.76
CA ARG A 215 -8.54 -27.91 -16.27
C ARG A 215 -9.26 -27.71 -17.57
N THR A 216 -9.69 -26.47 -17.84
CA THR A 216 -10.25 -26.06 -19.12
C THR A 216 -9.15 -25.47 -19.99
N TYR A 217 -8.99 -25.99 -21.19
CA TYR A 217 -8.03 -25.52 -22.20
C TYR A 217 -8.77 -24.91 -23.38
N GLN A 218 -8.22 -23.81 -23.89
CA GLN A 218 -8.75 -23.14 -25.07
C GLN A 218 -8.11 -23.71 -26.34
N VAL A 219 -8.92 -24.00 -27.33
CA VAL A 219 -8.46 -24.29 -28.69
C VAL A 219 -8.44 -22.98 -29.47
N ARG A 220 -7.27 -22.58 -29.94
CA ARG A 220 -7.07 -21.41 -30.79
C ARG A 220 -6.45 -21.82 -32.10
N ALA A 221 -6.91 -21.25 -33.22
CA ALA A 221 -6.36 -21.46 -34.53
C ALA A 221 -5.61 -20.18 -34.99
N GLN A 222 -4.41 -20.36 -35.53
CA GLN A 222 -3.56 -19.30 -36.06
C GLN A 222 -2.69 -19.89 -37.17
N ALA A 223 -2.22 -19.05 -38.13
CA ALA A 223 -1.20 -19.47 -39.05
C ALA A 223 0.08 -19.84 -38.32
N ASP A 224 0.80 -20.84 -38.83
CA ASP A 224 2.12 -21.17 -38.30
C ASP A 224 3.13 -20.05 -38.59
N ALA A 225 4.19 -19.96 -37.78
CA ALA A 225 5.13 -18.83 -37.81
C ALA A 225 5.68 -18.50 -39.20
N PRO A 226 6.12 -19.46 -40.04
CA PRO A 226 6.65 -19.18 -41.38
C PRO A 226 5.64 -18.56 -42.37
N PHE A 227 4.37 -18.45 -42.00
CA PHE A 227 3.30 -17.87 -42.82
C PHE A 227 2.77 -16.56 -42.28
N ARG A 228 3.47 -15.95 -41.31
CA ARG A 228 3.08 -14.68 -40.67
C ARG A 228 4.25 -13.90 -40.07
N ASP A 229 5.48 -14.19 -40.50
CA ASP A 229 6.68 -13.53 -40.01
C ASP A 229 7.14 -12.35 -40.87
N GLU A 230 6.67 -12.26 -42.13
CA GLU A 230 6.95 -11.14 -43.02
C GLU A 230 5.65 -10.44 -43.50
N PRO A 231 5.66 -9.11 -43.74
CA PRO A 231 4.53 -8.38 -44.32
C PRO A 231 4.05 -8.94 -45.67
N SER A 232 5.00 -9.53 -46.44
CA SER A 232 4.74 -10.19 -47.73
C SER A 232 3.88 -11.45 -47.62
N ASP A 233 3.74 -12.06 -46.46
CA ASP A 233 2.91 -13.25 -46.26
C ASP A 233 1.43 -12.97 -46.52
N LEU A 234 1.01 -11.69 -46.42
CA LEU A 234 -0.32 -11.26 -46.82
C LEU A 234 -0.65 -11.63 -48.29
N ASP A 235 0.35 -11.66 -49.16
CA ASP A 235 0.18 -11.97 -50.61
C ASP A 235 -0.25 -13.41 -50.85
N SER A 236 0.02 -14.29 -49.92
CA SER A 236 -0.33 -15.72 -49.98
C SER A 236 -1.73 -16.02 -49.42
N LEU A 237 -2.41 -15.03 -48.81
CA LEU A 237 -3.69 -15.23 -48.15
C LEU A 237 -4.87 -14.88 -49.08
N TYR A 238 -5.92 -15.65 -48.94
CA TYR A 238 -7.16 -15.52 -49.73
C TYR A 238 -8.38 -15.47 -48.82
N VAL A 239 -9.39 -14.71 -49.26
CA VAL A 239 -10.71 -14.65 -48.65
C VAL A 239 -11.79 -15.06 -49.66
N ARG A 240 -12.86 -15.71 -49.22
CA ARG A 240 -13.93 -16.14 -50.06
C ARG A 240 -14.94 -14.99 -50.32
N ASN A 241 -15.29 -14.75 -51.59
CA ASN A 241 -16.33 -13.80 -51.97
C ASN A 241 -17.73 -14.42 -51.91
N ALA A 242 -18.76 -13.60 -52.15
CA ALA A 242 -20.16 -14.04 -52.17
C ALA A 242 -20.47 -15.08 -53.25
N ALA A 243 -19.70 -15.15 -54.34
CA ALA A 243 -19.81 -16.15 -55.39
C ALA A 243 -19.09 -17.47 -55.04
N GLY A 244 -18.36 -17.53 -53.94
CA GLY A 244 -17.58 -18.70 -53.54
C GLY A 244 -16.15 -18.74 -54.10
N GLU A 245 -15.71 -17.72 -54.81
CA GLU A 245 -14.37 -17.62 -55.38
C GLU A 245 -13.36 -17.12 -54.34
N MET A 246 -12.10 -17.53 -54.48
CA MET A 246 -11.00 -17.12 -53.60
C MET A 246 -10.34 -15.87 -54.17
N VAL A 247 -10.37 -14.78 -53.42
CA VAL A 247 -9.84 -13.47 -53.77
C VAL A 247 -8.59 -13.20 -52.91
N PRO A 248 -7.45 -12.79 -53.52
CA PRO A 248 -6.22 -12.46 -52.75
C PRO A 248 -6.45 -11.27 -51.85
N LEU A 249 -6.00 -11.36 -50.60
CA LEU A 249 -6.14 -10.28 -49.59
C LEU A 249 -5.34 -9.03 -49.93
N ASN A 250 -4.17 -9.16 -50.55
CA ASN A 250 -3.33 -8.04 -50.97
C ASN A 250 -3.99 -7.09 -52.01
N THR A 251 -5.10 -7.50 -52.66
CA THR A 251 -5.87 -6.62 -53.54
C THR A 251 -6.74 -5.63 -52.77
N MET A 252 -6.97 -5.88 -51.50
CA MET A 252 -7.92 -5.11 -50.66
C MET A 252 -7.27 -4.61 -49.36
N VAL A 253 -6.12 -5.15 -48.97
CA VAL A 253 -5.41 -4.78 -47.75
C VAL A 253 -3.96 -4.40 -48.08
N SER A 254 -3.51 -3.26 -47.61
CA SER A 254 -2.13 -2.81 -47.66
C SER A 254 -1.54 -2.69 -46.27
N LEU A 255 -0.33 -3.20 -46.07
CA LEU A 255 0.41 -3.07 -44.82
C LEU A 255 1.46 -1.98 -44.93
N THR A 256 1.44 -1.03 -44.02
CA THR A 256 2.44 0.04 -43.95
C THR A 256 3.10 0.03 -42.57
N PRO A 257 4.45 0.12 -42.48
CA PRO A 257 5.15 0.29 -41.23
C PRO A 257 4.73 1.57 -40.54
N SER A 258 4.41 1.48 -39.26
CA SER A 258 3.95 2.60 -38.43
C SER A 258 4.57 2.50 -37.04
N PHE A 259 4.41 3.54 -36.24
CA PHE A 259 4.78 3.57 -34.84
C PHE A 259 3.60 4.11 -34.03
N GLY A 260 3.32 3.48 -32.91
CA GLY A 260 2.22 3.89 -32.06
C GLY A 260 2.39 3.47 -30.61
N PRO A 261 1.53 3.97 -29.72
CA PRO A 261 1.54 3.55 -28.32
C PRO A 261 0.98 2.14 -28.15
N ASP A 262 1.61 1.37 -27.26
CA ASP A 262 1.14 0.06 -26.86
C ASP A 262 1.52 -0.21 -25.39
N PRO A 263 0.51 -0.31 -24.49
CA PRO A 263 -0.92 -0.06 -24.69
C PRO A 263 -1.28 1.44 -24.63
N VAL A 264 -2.46 1.78 -25.14
CA VAL A 264 -3.08 3.10 -24.92
C VAL A 264 -3.79 3.11 -23.59
N ILE A 265 -3.24 3.82 -22.62
CA ILE A 265 -3.82 3.94 -21.28
C ILE A 265 -4.58 5.27 -21.17
N ARG A 266 -5.76 5.22 -20.56
CA ARG A 266 -6.51 6.41 -20.15
C ARG A 266 -6.83 6.33 -18.66
N TYR A 267 -6.49 7.39 -17.95
CA TYR A 267 -6.84 7.51 -16.53
C TYR A 267 -7.77 8.72 -16.33
N ASN A 268 -8.95 8.50 -15.76
CA ASN A 268 -10.01 9.51 -15.65
C ASN A 268 -10.36 10.19 -16.98
N GLY A 269 -10.32 9.43 -18.10
CA GLY A 269 -10.65 9.91 -19.43
C GLY A 269 -9.52 10.57 -20.21
N TYR A 270 -8.40 10.92 -19.57
CA TYR A 270 -7.24 11.53 -20.22
C TYR A 270 -6.21 10.47 -20.62
N PRO A 271 -5.49 10.65 -21.77
CA PRO A 271 -4.33 9.84 -22.07
C PRO A 271 -3.33 9.91 -20.91
N ALA A 272 -2.80 8.78 -20.50
CA ALA A 272 -1.95 8.70 -19.34
C ALA A 272 -0.83 7.68 -19.50
N ALA A 273 0.30 7.95 -18.82
CA ALA A 273 1.41 7.03 -18.65
C ALA A 273 1.54 6.64 -17.18
N ASP A 274 1.68 5.35 -16.90
CA ASP A 274 1.95 4.84 -15.55
C ASP A 274 3.40 5.10 -15.15
N LEU A 275 3.61 5.33 -13.85
CA LEU A 275 4.93 5.42 -13.24
C LEU A 275 4.89 4.81 -11.84
N ILE A 276 5.74 3.81 -11.61
CA ILE A 276 5.88 3.11 -10.34
C ILE A 276 7.32 3.25 -9.88
N GLY A 277 7.52 3.64 -8.63
CA GLY A 277 8.87 3.75 -8.07
C GLY A 277 8.93 3.32 -6.63
N GLN A 278 10.14 3.11 -6.16
CA GLN A 278 10.42 2.77 -4.77
C GLN A 278 11.23 3.90 -4.11
N SER A 279 11.18 3.95 -2.79
CA SER A 279 12.03 4.81 -1.98
C SER A 279 12.80 3.96 -0.97
N ASP A 280 13.98 4.44 -0.62
CA ASP A 280 14.75 3.88 0.49
C ASP A 280 14.10 4.31 1.81
N PRO A 281 13.52 3.37 2.58
CA PRO A 281 12.84 3.70 3.83
C PRO A 281 13.79 4.25 4.92
N ALA A 282 15.11 4.04 4.77
CA ALA A 282 16.11 4.63 5.66
C ALA A 282 16.34 6.13 5.39
N MET A 283 16.04 6.61 4.19
CA MET A 283 16.21 8.00 3.78
C MET A 283 14.93 8.81 3.73
N LEU A 284 13.84 8.21 3.27
CA LEU A 284 12.56 8.86 3.05
C LEU A 284 11.42 8.00 3.61
N SER A 285 10.62 8.58 4.49
CA SER A 285 9.34 7.98 4.88
C SER A 285 8.36 7.97 3.70
N SER A 286 7.29 7.16 3.78
CA SER A 286 6.32 7.10 2.69
C SER A 286 5.63 8.45 2.44
N THR A 287 5.41 9.26 3.47
CA THR A 287 4.84 10.60 3.33
C THR A 287 5.82 11.57 2.66
N GLU A 288 7.08 11.59 3.11
CA GLU A 288 8.13 12.42 2.49
C GLU A 288 8.40 12.01 1.04
N THR A 289 8.27 10.71 0.72
CA THR A 289 8.35 10.21 -0.65
C THR A 289 7.30 10.85 -1.55
N LEU A 290 6.02 10.86 -1.15
CA LEU A 290 4.95 11.45 -1.95
C LEU A 290 5.11 12.97 -2.10
N ASP A 291 5.53 13.66 -1.05
CA ASP A 291 5.80 15.11 -1.09
C ASP A 291 6.97 15.43 -2.02
N THR A 292 8.05 14.64 -1.94
CA THR A 292 9.23 14.79 -2.80
C THR A 292 8.89 14.54 -4.26
N VAL A 293 8.19 13.45 -4.57
CA VAL A 293 7.74 13.13 -5.94
C VAL A 293 6.84 14.25 -6.48
N THR A 294 5.92 14.77 -5.66
CA THR A 294 5.05 15.90 -6.05
C THR A 294 5.88 17.15 -6.38
N ALA A 295 6.87 17.47 -5.56
CA ALA A 295 7.72 18.63 -5.74
C ALA A 295 8.63 18.51 -6.99
N VAL A 296 9.15 17.31 -7.27
CA VAL A 296 9.94 17.01 -8.50
C VAL A 296 9.05 17.08 -9.73
N ALA A 297 7.86 16.47 -9.69
CA ALA A 297 6.91 16.49 -10.81
C ALA A 297 6.47 17.90 -11.18
N ALA A 298 6.22 18.76 -10.18
CA ALA A 298 5.87 20.17 -10.44
C ALA A 298 6.96 20.96 -11.19
N LYS A 299 8.23 20.52 -11.13
CA LYS A 299 9.36 21.15 -11.83
C LYS A 299 9.69 20.48 -13.17
N ALA A 300 9.51 19.18 -13.26
CA ALA A 300 9.91 18.37 -14.42
C ALA A 300 8.85 18.31 -15.51
N LEU A 301 7.57 18.38 -15.15
CA LEU A 301 6.47 18.24 -16.09
C LEU A 301 6.15 19.54 -16.82
N PRO A 302 5.90 19.50 -18.14
CA PRO A 302 5.48 20.66 -18.91
C PRO A 302 4.05 21.10 -18.54
N PRO A 303 3.67 22.36 -18.82
CA PRO A 303 2.32 22.85 -18.60
C PRO A 303 1.27 22.04 -19.36
N GLY A 304 0.24 21.59 -18.67
CA GLY A 304 -0.83 20.74 -19.22
C GLY A 304 -0.70 19.25 -18.87
N MET A 305 0.46 18.83 -18.39
CA MET A 305 0.66 17.49 -17.85
C MET A 305 0.68 17.53 -16.32
N GLN A 306 0.01 16.57 -15.69
CA GLN A 306 -0.14 16.50 -14.25
C GLN A 306 -0.03 15.06 -13.75
N ILE A 307 0.53 14.90 -12.56
CA ILE A 307 0.49 13.60 -11.87
C ILE A 307 -0.87 13.38 -11.22
N GLN A 308 -1.30 12.14 -11.21
CA GLN A 308 -2.42 11.65 -10.43
C GLN A 308 -1.99 10.42 -9.66
N TRP A 309 -2.15 10.47 -8.37
CA TRP A 309 -1.86 9.32 -7.51
C TRP A 309 -2.85 8.19 -7.77
N THR A 310 -2.37 6.95 -7.72
CA THR A 310 -3.17 5.74 -7.85
C THR A 310 -2.85 4.75 -6.74
N ASP A 311 -3.61 3.69 -6.65
CA ASP A 311 -3.37 2.58 -5.73
C ASP A 311 -3.24 3.01 -4.27
N LEU A 312 -2.24 2.48 -3.56
CA LEU A 312 -1.96 2.83 -2.17
C LEU A 312 -1.58 4.28 -1.99
N SER A 313 -0.85 4.87 -2.95
CA SER A 313 -0.46 6.29 -2.90
C SER A 313 -1.68 7.22 -2.92
N PHE A 314 -2.70 6.89 -3.72
CA PHE A 314 -3.99 7.60 -3.72
C PHE A 314 -4.69 7.50 -2.36
N GLN A 315 -4.72 6.29 -1.77
CA GLN A 315 -5.32 6.10 -0.45
C GLN A 315 -4.58 6.91 0.62
N GLN A 316 -3.25 6.91 0.59
CA GLN A 316 -2.42 7.66 1.53
C GLN A 316 -2.67 9.17 1.45
N VAL A 317 -2.69 9.74 0.25
CA VAL A 317 -2.95 11.18 0.03
C VAL A 317 -4.35 11.56 0.50
N ASN A 318 -5.37 10.75 0.20
CA ASN A 318 -6.75 11.04 0.59
C ASN A 318 -7.01 10.83 2.09
N GLN A 319 -6.33 9.90 2.73
CA GLN A 319 -6.53 9.60 4.16
C GLN A 319 -5.59 10.40 5.09
N GLY A 320 -4.59 11.09 4.54
CA GLY A 320 -3.55 11.76 5.32
C GLY A 320 -4.04 12.74 6.39
N SER A 321 -5.26 13.27 6.30
CA SER A 321 -5.89 14.14 7.30
C SER A 321 -6.87 13.43 8.23
N ALA A 322 -7.22 12.17 7.98
CA ALA A 322 -8.25 11.46 8.75
C ALA A 322 -7.86 11.32 10.24
N ALA A 323 -6.60 11.04 10.54
CA ALA A 323 -6.10 10.94 11.91
C ALA A 323 -6.31 12.23 12.70
N LEU A 324 -6.10 13.40 12.07
CA LEU A 324 -6.29 14.71 12.70
C LEU A 324 -7.75 14.97 13.14
N VAL A 325 -8.71 14.30 12.52
CA VAL A 325 -10.13 14.37 12.85
C VAL A 325 -10.54 13.26 13.82
N VAL A 326 -10.10 12.04 13.56
CA VAL A 326 -10.48 10.84 14.34
C VAL A 326 -10.05 10.96 15.81
N PHE A 327 -8.80 11.38 16.07
CA PHE A 327 -8.31 11.50 17.45
C PHE A 327 -9.09 12.50 18.31
N PRO A 328 -9.29 13.79 17.88
CA PRO A 328 -10.10 14.73 18.63
C PRO A 328 -11.55 14.28 18.80
N VAL A 329 -12.17 13.69 17.77
CA VAL A 329 -13.56 13.21 17.85
C VAL A 329 -13.67 12.04 18.83
N ALA A 330 -12.75 11.07 18.79
CA ALA A 330 -12.72 9.98 19.74
C ALA A 330 -12.54 10.47 21.18
N LEU A 331 -11.63 11.41 21.40
CA LEU A 331 -11.38 12.02 22.69
C LEU A 331 -12.60 12.81 23.20
N LEU A 332 -13.26 13.57 22.34
CA LEU A 332 -14.50 14.29 22.64
C LEU A 332 -15.62 13.32 23.04
N LEU A 333 -15.78 12.22 22.30
CA LEU A 333 -16.80 11.22 22.57
C LEU A 333 -16.57 10.56 23.94
N VAL A 334 -15.32 10.17 24.24
CA VAL A 334 -14.94 9.64 25.56
C VAL A 334 -15.25 10.70 26.66
N PHE A 335 -14.89 11.98 26.41
CA PHE A 335 -15.19 13.06 27.34
C PHE A 335 -16.70 13.20 27.62
N LEU A 336 -17.53 13.19 26.58
CA LEU A 336 -18.98 13.34 26.72
C LEU A 336 -19.60 12.16 27.47
N VAL A 337 -19.17 10.93 27.19
CA VAL A 337 -19.63 9.73 27.89
C VAL A 337 -19.26 9.79 29.37
N LEU A 338 -18.04 10.19 29.69
CA LEU A 338 -17.60 10.36 31.08
C LEU A 338 -18.31 11.53 31.77
N ALA A 339 -18.58 12.63 31.08
CA ALA A 339 -19.31 13.78 31.60
C ALA A 339 -20.75 13.38 31.98
N ALA A 340 -21.39 12.58 31.12
CA ALA A 340 -22.71 12.03 31.41
C ALA A 340 -22.68 11.03 32.60
N LEU A 341 -21.64 10.18 32.69
CA LEU A 341 -21.48 9.20 33.76
C LEU A 341 -21.24 9.87 35.13
N TYR A 342 -20.42 10.91 35.16
CA TYR A 342 -20.03 11.59 36.40
C TYR A 342 -20.94 12.77 36.77
N GLU A 343 -21.86 13.17 35.90
CA GLU A 343 -22.66 14.40 36.04
C GLU A 343 -21.81 15.62 36.36
N SER A 344 -20.62 15.70 35.75
CA SER A 344 -19.59 16.69 36.03
C SER A 344 -18.72 16.94 34.80
N TRP A 345 -18.36 18.20 34.57
CA TRP A 345 -17.43 18.59 33.51
C TRP A 345 -15.94 18.46 33.91
N VAL A 346 -15.68 18.46 35.23
CA VAL A 346 -14.33 18.48 35.78
C VAL A 346 -13.74 17.08 35.92
N MET A 347 -14.55 16.10 36.36
CA MET A 347 -14.09 14.74 36.58
C MET A 347 -13.55 14.04 35.32
N PRO A 348 -14.20 14.14 34.15
CA PRO A 348 -13.68 13.60 32.91
C PRO A 348 -12.31 14.14 32.52
N LEU A 349 -12.02 15.41 32.83
CA LEU A 349 -10.72 16.02 32.56
C LEU A 349 -9.58 15.31 33.31
N ALA A 350 -9.83 14.86 34.57
CA ALA A 350 -8.83 14.14 35.35
C ALA A 350 -8.47 12.79 34.70
N VAL A 351 -9.45 12.15 34.05
CA VAL A 351 -9.25 10.90 33.31
C VAL A 351 -8.52 11.15 31.99
N ILE A 352 -8.94 12.16 31.24
CA ILE A 352 -8.42 12.43 29.89
C ILE A 352 -6.98 12.97 29.88
N LEU A 353 -6.58 13.71 30.92
CA LEU A 353 -5.21 14.23 31.03
C LEU A 353 -4.12 13.15 31.05
N ILE A 354 -4.47 11.90 31.31
CA ILE A 354 -3.53 10.77 31.22
C ILE A 354 -3.21 10.36 29.78
N VAL A 355 -4.15 10.58 28.85
CA VAL A 355 -4.04 10.14 27.44
C VAL A 355 -2.75 10.64 26.77
N PRO A 356 -2.40 11.93 26.83
CA PRO A 356 -1.15 12.43 26.24
C PRO A 356 0.13 11.73 26.74
N MET A 357 0.14 11.30 28.01
CA MET A 357 1.30 10.58 28.56
C MET A 357 1.41 9.16 28.01
N CYS A 358 0.27 8.52 27.78
CA CYS A 358 0.22 7.19 27.17
C CYS A 358 0.65 7.24 25.68
N LEU A 359 0.16 8.25 24.96
CA LEU A 359 0.55 8.49 23.57
C LEU A 359 2.07 8.76 23.47
N LEU A 360 2.63 9.52 24.43
CA LEU A 360 4.08 9.75 24.51
C LEU A 360 4.86 8.44 24.64
N ALA A 361 4.44 7.55 25.56
CA ALA A 361 5.13 6.28 25.76
C ALA A 361 5.03 5.37 24.53
N ALA A 362 3.87 5.34 23.88
CA ALA A 362 3.67 4.58 22.64
C ALA A 362 4.58 5.10 21.51
N MET A 363 4.60 6.41 21.30
CA MET A 363 5.44 7.01 20.26
C MET A 363 6.95 6.87 20.54
N LEU A 364 7.35 6.90 21.81
CA LEU A 364 8.73 6.56 22.21
C LEU A 364 9.10 5.12 21.86
N GLY A 365 8.18 4.17 22.03
CA GLY A 365 8.37 2.78 21.63
C GLY A 365 8.53 2.63 20.12
N VAL A 366 7.66 3.27 19.34
CA VAL A 366 7.74 3.28 17.87
C VAL A 366 9.04 3.91 17.39
N TRP A 367 9.43 5.05 17.96
CA TRP A 367 10.69 5.72 17.64
C TRP A 367 11.92 4.86 17.98
N TRP A 368 11.94 4.21 19.15
CA TRP A 368 13.05 3.35 19.57
C TRP A 368 13.27 2.16 18.64
N THR A 369 12.20 1.61 18.11
CA THR A 369 12.25 0.46 17.19
C THR A 369 12.49 0.87 15.73
N GLY A 370 12.64 2.17 15.45
CA GLY A 370 12.81 2.66 14.07
C GLY A 370 11.56 2.57 13.22
N GLY A 371 10.37 2.42 13.84
CA GLY A 371 9.10 2.35 13.15
C GLY A 371 8.59 3.72 12.68
N ASP A 372 7.58 3.67 11.83
CA ASP A 372 6.86 4.83 11.29
C ASP A 372 5.45 4.98 11.90
N ALA A 373 4.87 6.17 11.83
CA ALA A 373 3.51 6.46 12.31
C ALA A 373 2.45 5.99 11.29
N ASN A 374 2.46 4.70 10.95
CA ASN A 374 1.54 4.09 10.00
C ASN A 374 0.12 3.90 10.56
N ILE A 375 -0.81 3.44 9.72
CA ILE A 375 -2.22 3.23 10.11
C ILE A 375 -2.34 2.28 11.31
N PHE A 376 -1.53 1.24 11.40
CA PHE A 376 -1.60 0.25 12.49
C PHE A 376 -1.13 0.82 13.81
N VAL A 377 -0.09 1.67 13.78
CA VAL A 377 0.30 2.48 14.94
C VAL A 377 -0.84 3.39 15.37
N GLN A 378 -1.50 4.09 14.44
CA GLN A 378 -2.63 4.98 14.74
C GLN A 378 -3.81 4.22 15.35
N VAL A 379 -4.16 3.03 14.83
CA VAL A 379 -5.17 2.15 15.44
C VAL A 379 -4.76 1.74 16.85
N GLY A 380 -3.49 1.37 17.05
CA GLY A 380 -2.93 1.08 18.37
C GLY A 380 -3.09 2.23 19.36
N LEU A 381 -2.83 3.48 18.92
CA LEU A 381 -3.00 4.68 19.75
C LEU A 381 -4.48 4.91 20.14
N VAL A 382 -5.44 4.66 19.24
CA VAL A 382 -6.88 4.76 19.57
C VAL A 382 -7.30 3.71 20.59
N VAL A 383 -6.85 2.47 20.43
CA VAL A 383 -7.09 1.39 21.40
C VAL A 383 -6.51 1.76 22.77
N LEU A 384 -5.29 2.30 22.76
CA LEU A 384 -4.59 2.71 23.96
C LEU A 384 -5.31 3.83 24.73
N MET A 385 -5.97 4.77 24.03
CA MET A 385 -6.81 5.78 24.70
C MET A 385 -7.88 5.16 25.58
N GLY A 386 -8.60 4.15 25.06
CA GLY A 386 -9.63 3.44 25.84
C GLY A 386 -9.08 2.73 27.06
N LEU A 387 -7.92 2.07 26.89
CA LEU A 387 -7.24 1.36 27.98
C LEU A 387 -6.69 2.29 29.06
N ALA A 388 -6.16 3.45 28.65
CA ALA A 388 -5.69 4.48 29.56
C ALA A 388 -6.83 5.06 30.42
N CYS A 389 -7.95 5.39 29.79
CA CYS A 389 -9.14 5.88 30.50
C CYS A 389 -9.66 4.86 31.51
N LYS A 390 -9.68 3.56 31.18
CA LYS A 390 -10.11 2.50 32.10
C LYS A 390 -9.34 2.51 33.42
N ASN A 391 -8.01 2.62 33.38
CA ASN A 391 -7.19 2.64 34.58
C ASN A 391 -7.41 3.92 35.40
N ALA A 392 -7.54 5.07 34.75
CA ALA A 392 -7.82 6.34 35.39
C ALA A 392 -9.20 6.37 36.03
N ILE A 393 -10.23 5.82 35.37
CA ILE A 393 -11.60 5.72 35.89
C ILE A 393 -11.62 4.97 37.23
N LEU A 394 -10.91 3.85 37.33
CA LEU A 394 -10.85 3.05 38.55
C LEU A 394 -10.30 3.82 39.75
N ILE A 395 -9.36 4.72 39.56
CA ILE A 395 -8.79 5.56 40.62
C ILE A 395 -9.73 6.73 40.95
N VAL A 396 -10.21 7.44 39.93
CA VAL A 396 -11.06 8.61 40.07
C VAL A 396 -12.39 8.27 40.76
N GLU A 397 -13.03 7.14 40.37
CA GLU A 397 -14.30 6.72 40.94
C GLU A 397 -14.15 6.39 42.42
N PHE A 398 -13.12 5.63 42.78
CA PHE A 398 -12.87 5.26 44.18
C PHE A 398 -12.45 6.48 45.02
N ALA A 399 -11.66 7.40 44.45
CA ALA A 399 -11.34 8.65 45.15
C ALA A 399 -12.58 9.51 45.42
N ARG A 400 -13.49 9.58 44.44
CA ARG A 400 -14.78 10.27 44.59
C ARG A 400 -15.65 9.64 45.65
N GLU A 401 -15.76 8.31 45.69
CA GLU A 401 -16.53 7.57 46.70
C GLU A 401 -16.00 7.84 48.13
N LEU A 402 -14.67 7.77 48.32
CA LEU A 402 -14.03 8.05 49.61
C LEU A 402 -14.22 9.53 50.01
N GLU A 403 -14.21 10.45 49.07
CA GLU A 403 -14.48 11.89 49.35
C GLU A 403 -15.94 12.12 49.74
N MET A 404 -16.92 11.43 49.12
CA MET A 404 -18.32 11.46 49.51
C MET A 404 -18.56 10.94 50.94
N HIS A 405 -17.75 9.98 51.40
CA HIS A 405 -17.76 9.48 52.76
C HIS A 405 -17.00 10.39 53.76
N GLY A 406 -16.61 11.62 53.37
CA GLY A 406 -16.06 12.62 54.24
C GLY A 406 -14.52 12.60 54.36
N MET A 407 -13.82 11.86 53.49
CA MET A 407 -12.37 11.88 53.48
C MET A 407 -11.83 13.11 52.77
N GLU A 408 -10.75 13.68 53.25
CA GLU A 408 -10.06 14.81 52.60
C GLU A 408 -9.58 14.40 51.19
N THR A 409 -9.75 15.28 50.19
CA THR A 409 -9.48 15.03 48.78
C THR A 409 -8.08 14.41 48.52
N VAL A 410 -7.04 14.90 49.21
CA VAL A 410 -5.66 14.35 49.04
C VAL A 410 -5.54 12.95 49.60
N LYS A 411 -6.11 12.71 50.78
CA LYS A 411 -6.11 11.40 51.42
C LYS A 411 -6.96 10.40 50.65
N ALA A 412 -8.13 10.83 50.16
CA ALA A 412 -9.03 10.01 49.33
C ALA A 412 -8.34 9.55 48.04
N ALA A 413 -7.65 10.47 47.31
CA ALA A 413 -6.89 10.13 46.12
C ALA A 413 -5.73 9.16 46.37
N LEU A 414 -5.01 9.33 47.49
CA LEU A 414 -3.90 8.46 47.86
C LEU A 414 -4.41 7.05 48.27
N GLU A 415 -5.44 6.97 49.06
CA GLU A 415 -6.03 5.70 49.50
C GLU A 415 -6.70 4.95 48.35
N ALA A 416 -7.40 5.64 47.45
CA ALA A 416 -7.95 5.07 46.21
C ALA A 416 -6.84 4.44 45.36
N SER A 417 -5.73 5.16 45.18
CA SER A 417 -4.57 4.67 44.40
C SER A 417 -3.95 3.43 45.06
N ARG A 418 -3.86 3.39 46.37
CA ARG A 418 -3.31 2.27 47.14
C ARG A 418 -4.21 1.01 47.06
N LEU A 419 -5.53 1.19 47.21
CA LEU A 419 -6.48 0.10 47.11
C LEU A 419 -6.62 -0.47 45.70
N ARG A 420 -6.52 0.38 44.68
CA ARG A 420 -6.62 0.00 43.27
C ARG A 420 -5.28 -0.38 42.61
N LEU A 421 -4.14 -0.23 43.28
CA LEU A 421 -2.82 -0.59 42.77
C LEU A 421 -2.77 -2.04 42.27
N ARG A 422 -3.19 -2.98 43.10
CA ARG A 422 -3.14 -4.43 42.78
C ARG A 422 -4.03 -4.78 41.58
N PRO A 423 -5.33 -4.41 41.51
CA PRO A 423 -6.18 -4.66 40.35
C PRO A 423 -5.64 -4.04 39.05
N ILE A 424 -5.13 -2.81 39.10
CA ILE A 424 -4.58 -2.12 37.93
C ILE A 424 -3.33 -2.83 37.40
N ILE A 425 -2.38 -3.17 38.29
CA ILE A 425 -1.17 -3.90 37.88
C ILE A 425 -1.54 -5.27 37.33
N MET A 426 -2.47 -6.01 37.92
CA MET A 426 -2.89 -7.32 37.43
C MET A 426 -3.47 -7.24 36.01
N THR A 427 -4.35 -6.28 35.77
CA THR A 427 -4.96 -6.10 34.42
C THR A 427 -3.95 -5.60 33.40
N SER A 428 -3.03 -4.71 33.78
CA SER A 428 -1.98 -4.20 32.90
C SER A 428 -1.00 -5.31 32.51
N VAL A 429 -0.52 -6.10 33.47
CA VAL A 429 0.38 -7.23 33.20
C VAL A 429 -0.29 -8.29 32.31
N ALA A 430 -1.55 -8.62 32.60
CA ALA A 430 -2.31 -9.58 31.77
C ALA A 430 -2.44 -9.07 30.32
N PHE A 431 -2.73 -7.78 30.13
CA PHE A 431 -2.84 -7.19 28.82
C PHE A 431 -1.49 -7.11 28.08
N ILE A 432 -0.43 -6.67 28.77
CA ILE A 432 0.94 -6.61 28.23
C ILE A 432 1.38 -8.02 27.79
N ALA A 433 1.15 -9.04 28.61
CA ALA A 433 1.45 -10.43 28.28
C ALA A 433 0.63 -10.93 27.08
N GLY A 434 -0.64 -10.50 26.96
CA GLY A 434 -1.52 -10.84 25.82
C GLY A 434 -1.08 -10.21 24.50
N VAL A 435 -0.41 -9.05 24.54
CA VAL A 435 0.09 -8.34 23.35
C VAL A 435 1.52 -8.78 22.97
N LEU A 436 2.27 -9.40 23.88
CA LEU A 436 3.64 -9.85 23.65
C LEU A 436 3.81 -10.73 22.41
N PRO A 437 2.91 -11.67 22.05
CA PRO A 437 3.00 -12.42 20.81
C PRO A 437 2.94 -11.56 19.55
N LEU A 438 2.27 -10.39 19.58
CA LEU A 438 2.26 -9.45 18.46
C LEU A 438 3.60 -8.72 18.32
N VAL A 439 4.24 -8.38 19.44
CA VAL A 439 5.58 -7.75 19.44
C VAL A 439 6.66 -8.71 18.93
N LEU A 440 6.53 -9.98 19.25
CA LEU A 440 7.46 -11.04 18.85
C LEU A 440 7.04 -11.77 17.57
N ALA A 441 6.03 -11.24 16.86
CA ALA A 441 5.54 -11.89 15.66
C ALA A 441 6.64 -11.96 14.61
N ALA A 442 6.81 -13.15 14.03
CA ALA A 442 7.68 -13.43 12.91
C ALA A 442 6.86 -13.98 11.73
N GLY A 443 7.46 -14.06 10.55
CA GLY A 443 6.83 -14.59 9.36
C GLY A 443 6.09 -13.55 8.53
N ALA A 444 5.42 -13.97 7.48
CA ALA A 444 4.78 -13.10 6.50
C ALA A 444 3.83 -12.07 7.14
N GLY A 445 4.03 -10.80 6.82
CA GLY A 445 3.24 -9.67 7.36
C GLY A 445 3.44 -9.43 8.85
N SER A 446 4.58 -9.86 9.43
CA SER A 446 4.92 -9.57 10.83
C SER A 446 5.08 -8.07 11.09
N GLU A 447 5.49 -7.28 10.10
CA GLU A 447 5.71 -5.84 10.21
C GLU A 447 4.43 -5.12 10.67
N VAL A 448 3.27 -5.52 10.17
CA VAL A 448 1.96 -4.98 10.57
C VAL A 448 1.63 -5.33 12.02
N ARG A 449 1.84 -6.60 12.39
CA ARG A 449 1.59 -7.09 13.76
C ARG A 449 2.54 -6.43 14.75
N ASN A 450 3.81 -6.31 14.39
CA ASN A 450 4.84 -5.67 15.21
C ASN A 450 4.55 -4.18 15.42
N ALA A 451 4.19 -3.45 14.37
CA ALA A 451 3.86 -2.02 14.48
C ALA A 451 2.73 -1.78 15.49
N MET A 452 1.64 -2.54 15.40
CA MET A 452 0.52 -2.45 16.33
C MET A 452 0.91 -2.97 17.74
N GLY A 453 1.63 -4.11 17.79
CA GLY A 453 2.08 -4.73 19.03
C GLY A 453 3.01 -3.83 19.85
N ILE A 454 4.02 -3.24 19.22
CA ILE A 454 4.97 -2.32 19.86
C ILE A 454 4.25 -1.09 20.41
N THR A 455 3.37 -0.49 19.60
CA THR A 455 2.59 0.69 20.02
C THR A 455 1.78 0.42 21.27
N VAL A 456 1.03 -0.68 21.28
CA VAL A 456 0.17 -1.03 22.42
C VAL A 456 0.99 -1.49 23.62
N PHE A 457 2.04 -2.28 23.43
CA PHE A 457 2.92 -2.76 24.48
C PHE A 457 3.61 -1.61 25.25
N THR A 458 4.31 -0.74 24.52
CA THR A 458 5.02 0.40 25.13
C THR A 458 4.05 1.43 25.70
N GLY A 459 2.94 1.66 25.03
CA GLY A 459 1.86 2.50 25.51
C GLY A 459 1.26 1.99 26.81
N MET A 460 1.01 0.67 26.96
CA MET A 460 0.50 0.07 28.20
C MET A 460 1.49 0.14 29.36
N LEU A 461 2.80 0.05 29.08
CA LEU A 461 3.82 0.32 30.09
C LEU A 461 3.70 1.77 30.57
N GLY A 462 3.55 2.73 29.63
CA GLY A 462 3.31 4.13 29.96
C GLY A 462 2.02 4.39 30.71
N VAL A 463 0.89 3.75 30.28
CA VAL A 463 -0.40 3.81 30.98
C VAL A 463 -0.25 3.34 32.43
N THR A 464 0.44 2.24 32.64
CA THR A 464 0.61 1.68 33.99
C THR A 464 1.43 2.60 34.87
N LEU A 465 2.58 3.08 34.37
CA LEU A 465 3.48 3.96 35.12
C LEU A 465 2.86 5.33 35.38
N PHE A 466 2.48 6.02 34.31
CA PHE A 466 1.94 7.39 34.41
C PHE A 466 0.53 7.40 34.98
N GLY A 467 -0.30 6.39 34.68
CA GLY A 467 -1.65 6.28 35.21
C GLY A 467 -1.68 6.16 36.72
N LEU A 468 -0.82 5.32 37.29
CA LEU A 468 -0.73 5.18 38.76
C LEU A 468 -0.18 6.43 39.46
N LEU A 469 0.80 7.11 38.83
CA LEU A 469 1.48 8.26 39.46
C LEU A 469 0.73 9.58 39.24
N LEU A 470 0.21 9.82 38.04
CA LEU A 470 -0.31 11.14 37.66
C LEU A 470 -1.84 11.25 37.80
N THR A 471 -2.61 10.18 37.70
CA THR A 471 -4.07 10.23 37.87
C THR A 471 -4.48 10.83 39.21
N PRO A 472 -3.95 10.40 40.37
CA PRO A 472 -4.28 11.00 41.66
C PRO A 472 -3.89 12.49 41.72
N VAL A 473 -2.75 12.87 41.11
CA VAL A 473 -2.31 14.25 41.05
C VAL A 473 -3.28 15.12 40.23
N PHE A 474 -3.71 14.64 39.04
CA PHE A 474 -4.70 15.34 38.21
C PHE A 474 -6.04 15.46 38.90
N TYR A 475 -6.50 14.41 39.58
CA TYR A 475 -7.70 14.44 40.38
C TYR A 475 -7.65 15.55 41.43
N VAL A 476 -6.61 15.56 42.28
CA VAL A 476 -6.44 16.56 43.36
C VAL A 476 -6.31 17.98 42.77
N ALA A 477 -5.52 18.16 41.71
CA ALA A 477 -5.33 19.48 41.09
C ALA A 477 -6.63 20.06 40.53
N LEU A 478 -7.40 19.26 39.81
CA LEU A 478 -8.66 19.70 39.22
C LEU A 478 -9.76 19.93 40.25
N ARG A 479 -9.81 19.09 41.29
CA ARG A 479 -10.75 19.32 42.43
C ARG A 479 -10.46 20.62 43.15
N LYS A 480 -9.19 20.93 43.40
CA LYS A 480 -8.79 22.22 44.01
C LYS A 480 -9.10 23.44 43.12
N LEU A 481 -8.89 23.31 41.79
CA LEU A 481 -9.21 24.36 40.83
C LEU A 481 -10.73 24.62 40.70
N ALA A 482 -11.51 23.56 40.77
CA ALA A 482 -12.97 23.66 40.66
C ALA A 482 -13.67 24.22 41.91
N GLY A 483 -12.99 24.28 43.06
CA GLY A 483 -13.52 24.83 44.30
C GLY A 483 -14.74 24.09 44.88
N THR A 484 -15.09 22.94 44.35
CA THR A 484 -16.26 22.14 44.73
C THR A 484 -15.85 21.15 45.82
N SER A 485 -16.19 21.46 47.09
CA SER A 485 -16.36 20.40 48.10
C SER A 485 -17.64 19.60 47.78
N LEU A 486 -17.59 18.29 47.72
CA LEU A 486 -18.82 17.50 47.76
C LEU A 486 -19.43 17.76 49.12
N ALA A 487 -20.58 18.47 49.13
CA ALA A 487 -21.33 18.67 50.38
C ALA A 487 -21.69 17.28 50.90
N VAL A 488 -21.28 16.99 52.12
CA VAL A 488 -21.76 15.83 52.89
C VAL A 488 -23.27 16.05 53.06
N GLU A 489 -24.12 15.25 52.36
CA GLU A 489 -25.51 15.18 52.77
C GLU A 489 -25.51 14.61 54.19
N PRO A 490 -26.05 15.34 55.15
CA PRO A 490 -26.15 14.79 56.50
C PRO A 490 -27.10 13.58 56.42
N THR A 491 -26.56 12.42 56.77
CA THR A 491 -27.35 11.18 56.93
C THR A 491 -28.47 11.46 57.92
N ALA A 492 -29.70 11.50 57.43
CA ALA A 492 -30.96 11.62 58.23
C ALA A 492 -31.27 10.32 58.98
N HIS A 493 -30.32 9.80 59.77
CA HIS A 493 -30.49 8.62 60.62
C HIS A 493 -29.89 8.76 62.04
N ALA A 494 -29.91 9.96 62.62
CA ALA A 494 -29.47 10.16 64.00
C ALA A 494 -30.54 10.80 64.93
N GLU A 495 -31.82 10.83 64.49
CA GLU A 495 -32.90 11.39 65.37
C GLU A 495 -33.98 10.40 65.77
N GLU A 496 -33.72 9.09 65.83
CA GLU A 496 -34.73 8.15 66.31
C GLU A 496 -34.26 7.28 67.51
N LYS A 497 -33.47 7.85 68.44
CA LYS A 497 -33.11 7.20 69.70
C LYS A 497 -33.12 8.14 70.91
N ASN A 498 -34.10 9.05 71.05
CA ASN A 498 -34.33 9.73 72.29
C ASN A 498 -35.81 9.99 72.56
N HIS A 499 -36.69 9.01 72.42
CA HIS A 499 -38.03 8.94 73.08
C HIS A 499 -38.46 7.49 73.21
N ALA A 500 -37.96 6.84 74.26
CA ALA A 500 -38.65 5.76 74.97
C ALA A 500 -38.06 5.62 76.42
#